data_e29921cece5f65be06bc10dd0810f6eb
#
_entry.id   e29921cece5f65be06bc10dd0810f6eb
#
_cell.length_a   1.000
_cell.length_b   1.000
_cell.length_c   1.000
_cell.angle_alpha   90.00
_cell.angle_beta   90.00
_cell.angle_gamma   90.00
#
_symmetry.space_group_name_H-M   'P 1'
#
loop_
_entity.id
_entity.type
_entity.pdbx_description
1 polymer ?
#
loop_
_entity_poly.entity_id
_entity_poly.type
_entity_poly.pdbx_seq_one_letter_code
_entity_poly.pdbx_strand_id
1 'polypeptide(L)'
;MICDYFSQVWELFCIYFQGLKMELDKLDRDILNILQQDATLQLKELAEKVHSSVATCQRRIQLLTEKGVITKQVAVVSPKAVGRGISVFVMVEMDNQHSRFQELFERKMRQETDVVSCYEISGDYDFMLLIHAESMESYHSFTRRVLTGEYHVRTYKSLFVMNFTKAESGILL
;
A
#
# COMPACT_ATOMS: atom_id res chain seq x y z
N MET A 1 -4.26 10.60 -30.99
CA MET A 1 -2.95 10.49 -30.28
C MET A 1 -3.04 10.33 -28.77
N ILE A 2 -4.06 10.86 -28.07
CA ILE A 2 -4.26 10.65 -26.60
C ILE A 2 -5.02 9.35 -26.30
N CYS A 3 -5.88 8.87 -27.21
CA CYS A 3 -6.64 7.64 -27.05
C CYS A 3 -5.78 6.35 -27.11
N ASP A 4 -4.71 6.35 -27.91
CA ASP A 4 -3.88 5.16 -28.10
C ASP A 4 -2.97 4.86 -26.88
N TYR A 5 -2.53 5.91 -26.18
CA TYR A 5 -1.72 5.77 -24.97
C TYR A 5 -2.53 5.15 -23.81
N PHE A 6 -3.79 5.57 -23.65
CA PHE A 6 -4.68 5.00 -22.64
C PHE A 6 -5.01 3.52 -22.91
N SER A 7 -5.13 3.13 -24.17
CA SER A 7 -5.38 1.73 -24.56
C SER A 7 -4.16 0.84 -24.24
N GLN A 8 -2.95 1.28 -24.52
CA GLN A 8 -1.73 0.51 -24.23
C GLN A 8 -1.45 0.39 -22.72
N VAL A 9 -1.65 1.47 -21.97
CA VAL A 9 -1.52 1.42 -20.49
C VAL A 9 -2.59 0.51 -19.89
N TRP A 10 -3.80 0.50 -20.44
CA TRP A 10 -4.88 -0.38 -19.99
C TRP A 10 -4.61 -1.85 -20.32
N GLU A 11 -4.06 -2.15 -21.48
CA GLU A 11 -3.66 -3.52 -21.85
C GLU A 11 -2.50 -4.02 -20.98
N LEU A 12 -1.47 -3.21 -20.73
CA LEU A 12 -0.38 -3.55 -19.79
C LEU A 12 -0.89 -3.73 -18.36
N PHE A 13 -1.83 -2.89 -17.93
CA PHE A 13 -2.50 -3.01 -16.63
C PHE A 13 -3.31 -4.31 -16.54
N CYS A 14 -4.04 -4.68 -17.61
CA CYS A 14 -4.77 -5.93 -17.69
C CYS A 14 -3.83 -7.15 -17.68
N ILE A 15 -2.70 -7.10 -18.38
CA ILE A 15 -1.71 -8.21 -18.43
C ILE A 15 -1.03 -8.37 -17.07
N TYR A 16 -0.70 -7.28 -16.38
CA TYR A 16 -0.14 -7.31 -15.04
C TYR A 16 -1.12 -7.86 -14.00
N PHE A 17 -2.42 -7.58 -14.19
CA PHE A 17 -3.50 -8.07 -13.33
C PHE A 17 -3.94 -9.51 -13.65
N GLN A 18 -3.70 -10.03 -14.86
CA GLN A 18 -4.06 -11.42 -15.23
C GLN A 18 -3.09 -12.48 -14.67
N GLY A 19 -1.91 -12.08 -14.15
CA GLY A 19 -0.86 -13.01 -13.73
C GLY A 19 -1.11 -13.79 -12.44
N LEU A 20 -2.14 -13.49 -11.63
CA LEU A 20 -2.32 -14.06 -10.29
C LEU A 20 -3.80 -14.29 -9.89
N LYS A 21 -4.64 -14.68 -10.82
CA LYS A 21 -6.00 -15.09 -10.44
C LYS A 21 -6.00 -16.55 -9.94
N MET A 22 -5.58 -16.74 -8.68
CA MET A 22 -5.87 -17.97 -7.97
C MET A 22 -7.39 -18.01 -7.71
N GLU A 23 -8.05 -19.10 -8.15
CA GLU A 23 -9.43 -19.33 -7.75
C GLU A 23 -9.46 -19.67 -6.26
N LEU A 24 -9.91 -18.69 -5.47
CA LEU A 24 -10.13 -18.87 -4.04
C LEU A 24 -11.46 -19.60 -3.83
N ASP A 25 -11.42 -20.75 -3.16
CA ASP A 25 -12.63 -21.41 -2.72
C ASP A 25 -13.25 -20.70 -1.49
N LYS A 26 -14.40 -21.18 -1.03
CA LYS A 26 -15.08 -20.58 0.12
C LYS A 26 -14.21 -20.63 1.38
N LEU A 27 -13.53 -21.75 1.62
CA LEU A 27 -12.68 -21.91 2.80
C LEU A 27 -11.49 -20.94 2.78
N ASP A 28 -10.87 -20.71 1.61
CA ASP A 28 -9.78 -19.75 1.46
C ASP A 28 -10.26 -18.33 1.80
N ARG A 29 -11.44 -17.93 1.31
CA ARG A 29 -12.04 -16.62 1.61
C ARG A 29 -12.37 -16.46 3.08
N ASP A 30 -12.97 -17.47 3.70
CA ASP A 30 -13.30 -17.45 5.13
C ASP A 30 -12.04 -17.31 5.99
N ILE A 31 -10.97 -18.05 5.67
CA ILE A 31 -9.66 -17.95 6.32
C ILE A 31 -9.09 -16.53 6.15
N LEU A 32 -9.06 -16.00 4.93
CA LEU A 32 -8.50 -14.68 4.63
C LEU A 32 -9.29 -13.56 5.32
N ASN A 33 -10.62 -13.61 5.33
CA ASN A 33 -11.46 -12.63 6.02
C ASN A 33 -11.17 -12.56 7.52
N ILE A 34 -10.92 -13.71 8.17
CA ILE A 34 -10.57 -13.76 9.60
C ILE A 34 -9.15 -13.23 9.81
N LEU A 35 -8.16 -13.70 9.03
CA LEU A 35 -6.77 -13.31 9.20
C LEU A 35 -6.53 -11.82 8.90
N GLN A 36 -7.33 -11.17 8.06
CA GLN A 36 -7.27 -9.73 7.83
C GLN A 36 -7.74 -8.92 9.03
N GLN A 37 -8.57 -9.50 9.90
CA GLN A 37 -9.04 -8.85 11.13
C GLN A 37 -8.11 -9.13 12.30
N ASP A 38 -7.67 -10.38 12.44
CA ASP A 38 -6.76 -10.81 13.49
C ASP A 38 -5.83 -11.94 13.00
N ALA A 39 -4.61 -11.56 12.65
CA ALA A 39 -3.57 -12.50 12.22
C ALA A 39 -2.88 -13.22 13.41
N THR A 40 -3.19 -12.84 14.65
CA THR A 40 -2.61 -13.47 15.86
C THR A 40 -3.42 -14.65 16.38
N LEU A 41 -4.58 -14.90 15.79
CA LEU A 41 -5.49 -15.96 16.17
C LEU A 41 -4.80 -17.32 16.10
N GLN A 42 -5.00 -18.17 17.13
CA GLN A 42 -4.45 -19.52 17.12
C GLN A 42 -5.11 -20.36 16.02
N LEU A 43 -4.32 -21.24 15.39
CA LEU A 43 -4.80 -22.12 14.31
C LEU A 43 -6.01 -22.99 14.74
N LYS A 44 -6.09 -23.36 16.01
CA LYS A 44 -7.23 -24.12 16.54
C LYS A 44 -8.52 -23.28 16.52
N GLU A 45 -8.44 -22.05 16.98
CA GLU A 45 -9.58 -21.11 16.97
C GLU A 45 -10.01 -20.75 15.54
N LEU A 46 -9.04 -20.55 14.66
CA LEU A 46 -9.32 -20.35 13.24
C LEU A 46 -10.09 -21.55 12.63
N ALA A 47 -9.60 -22.77 12.90
CA ALA A 47 -10.20 -23.99 12.40
C ALA A 47 -11.65 -24.17 12.90
N GLU A 48 -11.92 -23.83 14.14
CA GLU A 48 -13.28 -23.83 14.71
C GLU A 48 -14.18 -22.81 14.01
N LYS A 49 -13.69 -21.59 13.77
CA LYS A 49 -14.45 -20.50 13.11
C LYS A 49 -14.80 -20.82 11.64
N VAL A 50 -13.91 -21.49 10.92
CA VAL A 50 -14.13 -21.86 9.51
C VAL A 50 -14.68 -23.29 9.35
N HIS A 51 -15.05 -23.95 10.45
CA HIS A 51 -15.57 -25.33 10.47
C HIS A 51 -14.69 -26.32 9.71
N SER A 52 -13.38 -26.30 9.96
CA SER A 52 -12.40 -27.15 9.29
C SER A 52 -11.39 -27.74 10.28
N SER A 53 -10.47 -28.60 9.82
CA SER A 53 -9.41 -29.11 10.66
C SER A 53 -8.21 -28.17 10.72
N VAL A 54 -7.47 -28.21 11.84
CA VAL A 54 -6.22 -27.45 12.04
C VAL A 54 -5.23 -27.71 10.91
N ALA A 55 -5.05 -29.00 10.54
CA ALA A 55 -4.14 -29.40 9.46
C ALA A 55 -4.56 -28.82 8.09
N THR A 56 -5.85 -28.78 7.84
CA THR A 56 -6.38 -28.18 6.60
C THR A 56 -6.13 -26.67 6.58
N CYS A 57 -6.43 -25.96 7.66
CA CYS A 57 -6.19 -24.50 7.76
C CYS A 57 -4.70 -24.19 7.58
N GLN A 58 -3.81 -24.90 8.25
CA GLN A 58 -2.37 -24.71 8.12
C GLN A 58 -1.89 -24.87 6.68
N ARG A 59 -2.31 -25.96 6.01
CA ARG A 59 -1.96 -26.20 4.61
C ARG A 59 -2.49 -25.11 3.68
N ARG A 60 -3.70 -24.62 3.93
CA ARG A 60 -4.30 -23.54 3.11
C ARG A 60 -3.55 -22.22 3.30
N ILE A 61 -3.25 -21.82 4.53
CA ILE A 61 -2.46 -20.61 4.82
C ILE A 61 -1.08 -20.67 4.16
N GLN A 62 -0.42 -21.83 4.26
CA GLN A 62 0.86 -22.03 3.59
C GLN A 62 0.74 -21.84 2.08
N LEU A 63 -0.23 -22.48 1.44
CA LEU A 63 -0.47 -22.34 0.00
C LEU A 63 -0.79 -20.91 -0.42
N LEU A 64 -1.64 -20.21 0.35
CA LEU A 64 -1.98 -18.80 0.11
C LEU A 64 -0.75 -17.88 0.23
N THR A 65 0.16 -18.19 1.14
CA THR A 65 1.42 -17.47 1.30
C THR A 65 2.39 -17.77 0.15
N GLU A 66 2.58 -19.04 -0.20
CA GLU A 66 3.44 -19.45 -1.32
C GLU A 66 2.96 -18.88 -2.66
N LYS A 67 1.66 -18.74 -2.84
CA LYS A 67 1.04 -18.12 -4.03
C LYS A 67 1.02 -16.58 -3.98
N GLY A 68 1.52 -15.97 -2.90
CA GLY A 68 1.55 -14.51 -2.76
C GLY A 68 0.19 -13.84 -2.52
N VAL A 69 -0.86 -14.63 -2.21
CA VAL A 69 -2.17 -14.08 -1.80
C VAL A 69 -2.04 -13.43 -0.42
N ILE A 70 -1.37 -14.11 0.51
CA ILE A 70 -0.92 -13.52 1.77
C ILE A 70 0.51 -13.00 1.53
N THR A 71 0.66 -11.70 1.39
CA THR A 71 1.96 -11.06 1.11
C THR A 71 2.81 -10.89 2.35
N LYS A 72 2.17 -10.57 3.49
CA LYS A 72 2.83 -10.39 4.80
C LYS A 72 1.81 -10.41 5.94
N GLN A 73 2.29 -10.66 7.14
CA GLN A 73 1.56 -10.45 8.40
C GLN A 73 2.31 -9.41 9.21
N VAL A 74 1.65 -8.35 9.65
CA VAL A 74 2.27 -7.22 10.36
C VAL A 74 1.40 -6.79 11.53
N ALA A 75 2.02 -6.28 12.59
CA ALA A 75 1.32 -5.53 13.62
C ALA A 75 1.02 -4.12 13.09
N VAL A 76 -0.21 -3.68 13.23
CA VAL A 76 -0.60 -2.30 12.92
C VAL A 76 -0.36 -1.44 14.16
N VAL A 77 0.51 -0.44 14.05
CA VAL A 77 0.89 0.45 15.15
C VAL A 77 0.21 1.80 14.95
N SER A 78 -0.34 2.36 16.04
CA SER A 78 -0.91 3.71 16.03
C SER A 78 0.22 4.75 15.86
N PRO A 79 0.25 5.53 14.76
CA PRO A 79 1.28 6.55 14.56
C PRO A 79 1.34 7.56 15.71
N LYS A 80 0.17 7.98 16.20
CA LYS A 80 0.05 8.91 17.32
C LYS A 80 0.64 8.34 18.62
N ALA A 81 0.45 7.04 18.87
CA ALA A 81 0.97 6.40 20.10
C ALA A 81 2.50 6.29 20.11
N VAL A 82 3.14 6.31 18.94
CA VAL A 82 4.60 6.26 18.79
C VAL A 82 5.21 7.64 18.45
N GLY A 83 4.48 8.73 18.76
CA GLY A 83 4.99 10.09 18.59
C GLY A 83 4.90 10.65 17.16
N ARG A 84 4.31 9.93 16.20
CA ARG A 84 4.11 10.40 14.82
C ARG A 84 2.68 10.90 14.63
N GLY A 85 2.37 12.01 15.29
CA GLY A 85 1.01 12.55 15.38
C GLY A 85 0.50 13.26 14.13
N ILE A 86 1.37 13.55 13.16
CA ILE A 86 1.01 14.25 11.92
C ILE A 86 0.99 13.26 10.77
N SER A 87 -0.17 13.12 10.14
CA SER A 87 -0.34 12.31 8.93
C SER A 87 -0.69 13.21 7.75
N VAL A 88 0.01 13.03 6.64
CA VAL A 88 -0.10 13.90 5.46
C VAL A 88 -0.17 13.04 4.21
N PHE A 89 -1.18 13.27 3.38
CA PHE A 89 -1.15 12.84 1.99
C PHE A 89 -0.44 13.91 1.16
N VAL A 90 0.55 13.50 0.38
CA VAL A 90 1.27 14.41 -0.51
C VAL A 90 1.05 13.97 -1.94
N MET A 91 0.42 14.84 -2.71
CA MET A 91 0.24 14.68 -4.14
C MET A 91 1.46 15.29 -4.83
N VAL A 92 2.12 14.55 -5.69
CA VAL A 92 3.38 14.96 -6.35
C VAL A 92 3.20 14.95 -7.85
N GLU A 93 3.55 16.06 -8.50
CA GLU A 93 3.64 16.20 -9.95
C GLU A 93 5.11 16.28 -10.34
N MET A 94 5.51 15.45 -11.29
CA MET A 94 6.90 15.39 -11.78
C MET A 94 7.14 16.42 -12.90
N ASP A 95 8.33 16.99 -12.94
CA ASP A 95 8.74 17.93 -14.00
C ASP A 95 8.88 17.24 -15.35
N ASN A 96 9.15 15.94 -15.32
CA ASN A 96 9.43 15.15 -16.51
C ASN A 96 8.89 13.73 -16.34
N GLN A 97 8.08 13.31 -17.32
CA GLN A 97 7.44 11.98 -17.35
C GLN A 97 8.36 10.86 -17.91
N HIS A 98 9.67 11.10 -18.04
CA HIS A 98 10.60 10.02 -18.41
C HIS A 98 10.67 8.98 -17.28
N SER A 99 10.47 7.72 -17.61
CA SER A 99 10.48 6.58 -16.68
C SER A 99 11.69 6.56 -15.74
N ARG A 100 12.86 7.00 -16.22
CA ARG A 100 14.08 7.08 -15.41
C ARG A 100 13.95 7.99 -14.19
N PHE A 101 13.23 9.11 -14.29
CA PHE A 101 13.05 10.04 -13.18
C PHE A 101 12.00 9.52 -12.20
N GLN A 102 10.97 8.86 -12.70
CA GLN A 102 9.98 8.18 -11.88
C GLN A 102 10.62 7.05 -11.06
N GLU A 103 11.43 6.18 -11.70
CA GLU A 103 12.18 5.13 -11.00
C GLU A 103 13.15 5.68 -9.95
N LEU A 104 13.80 6.82 -10.22
CA LEU A 104 14.70 7.49 -9.27
C LEU A 104 13.91 7.98 -8.05
N PHE A 105 12.77 8.63 -8.28
CA PHE A 105 11.88 9.09 -7.23
C PHE A 105 11.35 7.94 -6.38
N GLU A 106 10.81 6.87 -7.01
CA GLU A 106 10.34 5.69 -6.30
C GLU A 106 11.42 5.04 -5.43
N ARG A 107 12.62 4.88 -5.97
CA ARG A 107 13.76 4.32 -5.22
C ARG A 107 14.08 5.18 -4.01
N LYS A 108 14.00 6.51 -4.14
CA LYS A 108 14.16 7.43 -3.02
C LYS A 108 13.05 7.25 -2.00
N MET A 109 11.80 7.17 -2.43
CA MET A 109 10.66 6.98 -1.52
C MET A 109 10.73 5.68 -0.73
N ARG A 110 11.24 4.60 -1.33
CA ARG A 110 11.47 3.32 -0.62
C ARG A 110 12.50 3.42 0.51
N GLN A 111 13.40 4.41 0.48
CA GLN A 111 14.44 4.64 1.49
C GLN A 111 14.01 5.62 2.58
N GLU A 112 12.96 6.39 2.36
CA GLU A 112 12.49 7.41 3.29
C GLU A 112 11.64 6.78 4.39
N THR A 113 12.12 6.86 5.63
CA THR A 113 11.46 6.22 6.79
C THR A 113 10.15 6.88 7.19
N ASP A 114 9.96 8.15 6.83
CA ASP A 114 8.73 8.89 7.11
C ASP A 114 7.62 8.58 6.09
N VAL A 115 8.00 8.03 4.92
CA VAL A 115 7.06 7.62 3.87
C VAL A 115 6.55 6.22 4.16
N VAL A 116 5.26 6.13 4.49
CA VAL A 116 4.58 4.85 4.78
C VAL A 116 4.14 4.17 3.51
N SER A 117 3.64 4.96 2.54
CA SER A 117 3.16 4.47 1.25
C SER A 117 3.51 5.46 0.14
N CYS A 118 3.82 4.92 -1.03
CA CYS A 118 4.02 5.66 -2.27
C CYS A 118 3.25 4.93 -3.36
N TYR A 119 2.32 5.63 -4.00
CA TYR A 119 1.50 5.12 -5.09
C TYR A 119 1.77 5.96 -6.34
N GLU A 120 2.04 5.31 -7.47
CA GLU A 120 1.91 5.93 -8.78
C GLU A 120 0.41 6.01 -9.09
N ILE A 121 -0.07 7.17 -9.51
CA ILE A 121 -1.48 7.43 -9.74
C ILE A 121 -1.71 8.04 -11.13
N SER A 122 -2.92 7.90 -11.64
CA SER A 122 -3.36 8.57 -12.87
C SER A 122 -4.11 9.86 -12.54
N GLY A 123 -4.00 10.87 -13.37
CA GLY A 123 -4.68 12.17 -13.23
C GLY A 123 -3.72 13.36 -13.28
N ASP A 124 -4.01 14.39 -12.50
CA ASP A 124 -3.23 15.63 -12.48
C ASP A 124 -1.89 15.51 -11.73
N TYR A 125 -1.69 14.44 -11.00
CA TYR A 125 -0.48 14.14 -10.23
C TYR A 125 0.04 12.76 -10.60
N ASP A 126 1.36 12.58 -10.50
CA ASP A 126 2.04 11.31 -10.83
C ASP A 126 2.12 10.37 -9.63
N PHE A 127 2.30 10.93 -8.41
CA PHE A 127 2.41 10.11 -7.19
C PHE A 127 1.55 10.64 -6.05
N MET A 128 1.11 9.70 -5.19
CA MET A 128 0.51 9.99 -3.89
C MET A 128 1.32 9.31 -2.81
N LEU A 129 1.79 10.09 -1.82
CA LEU A 129 2.51 9.59 -0.66
C LEU A 129 1.63 9.67 0.58
N LEU A 130 1.77 8.70 1.49
CA LEU A 130 1.32 8.83 2.88
C LEU A 130 2.54 8.95 3.77
N ILE A 131 2.59 10.02 4.55
CA ILE A 131 3.69 10.35 5.46
C ILE A 131 3.18 10.43 6.89
N HIS A 132 3.94 9.85 7.83
CA HIS A 132 3.74 10.04 9.26
C HIS A 132 4.93 10.80 9.84
N ALA A 133 4.71 12.05 10.23
CA ALA A 133 5.73 12.92 10.80
C ALA A 133 5.53 13.14 12.31
N GLU A 134 6.62 13.40 13.03
CA GLU A 134 6.60 13.69 14.45
C GLU A 134 6.10 15.11 14.74
N SER A 135 6.47 16.07 13.88
CA SER A 135 6.14 17.49 13.99
C SER A 135 6.03 18.15 12.63
N MET A 136 5.49 19.37 12.59
CA MET A 136 5.48 20.20 11.38
C MET A 136 6.91 20.54 10.91
N GLU A 137 7.84 20.67 11.84
CA GLU A 137 9.24 20.94 11.53
C GLU A 137 9.90 19.74 10.84
N SER A 138 9.68 18.51 11.34
CA SER A 138 10.19 17.29 10.70
C SER A 138 9.56 17.09 9.31
N TYR A 139 8.26 17.36 9.15
CA TYR A 139 7.59 17.33 7.86
C TYR A 139 8.18 18.36 6.89
N HIS A 140 8.38 19.60 7.33
CA HIS A 140 9.01 20.65 6.52
C HIS A 140 10.44 20.29 6.11
N SER A 141 11.22 19.69 7.01
CA SER A 141 12.56 19.19 6.70
C SER A 141 12.53 18.09 5.63
N PHE A 142 11.56 17.17 5.71
CA PHE A 142 11.32 16.16 4.68
C PHE A 142 11.01 16.82 3.31
N THR A 143 10.06 17.76 3.25
CA THR A 143 9.65 18.38 1.97
C THR A 143 10.84 19.10 1.31
N ARG A 144 11.65 19.82 2.08
CA ARG A 144 12.84 20.50 1.55
C ARG A 144 13.89 19.53 1.05
N ARG A 145 14.11 18.44 1.76
CA ARG A 145 15.13 17.44 1.40
C ARG A 145 14.72 16.58 0.19
N VAL A 146 13.45 16.27 0.06
CA VAL A 146 12.97 15.27 -0.90
C VAL A 146 12.15 15.89 -2.03
N LEU A 147 11.26 16.81 -1.74
CA LEU A 147 10.31 17.32 -2.72
C LEU A 147 10.77 18.61 -3.42
N THR A 148 11.73 19.36 -2.86
CA THR A 148 12.28 20.56 -3.51
C THR A 148 13.72 20.38 -3.99
N GLY A 149 14.23 19.15 -3.96
CA GLY A 149 15.61 18.81 -4.31
C GLY A 149 15.79 18.27 -5.74
N GLU A 150 16.69 17.31 -5.88
CA GLU A 150 17.20 16.79 -7.17
C GLU A 150 16.28 15.78 -7.87
N TYR A 151 15.06 15.52 -7.37
CA TYR A 151 14.21 14.41 -7.83
C TYR A 151 13.18 14.80 -8.89
N HIS A 152 13.38 15.93 -9.58
CA HIS A 152 12.51 16.39 -10.67
C HIS A 152 11.04 16.56 -10.29
N VAL A 153 10.76 16.92 -9.05
CA VAL A 153 9.42 17.30 -8.61
C VAL A 153 9.12 18.71 -9.09
N ARG A 154 8.08 18.85 -9.90
CA ARG A 154 7.59 20.12 -10.42
C ARG A 154 6.82 20.90 -9.35
N THR A 155 5.87 20.22 -8.74
CA THR A 155 5.06 20.75 -7.66
C THR A 155 4.54 19.64 -6.77
N TYR A 156 4.13 20.00 -5.55
CA TYR A 156 3.46 19.06 -4.65
C TYR A 156 2.39 19.77 -3.84
N LYS A 157 1.38 19.01 -3.40
CA LYS A 157 0.28 19.47 -2.57
C LYS A 157 0.19 18.62 -1.32
N SER A 158 0.30 19.26 -0.16
CA SER A 158 0.17 18.61 1.15
C SER A 158 -1.26 18.67 1.65
N LEU A 159 -1.83 17.51 1.99
CA LEU A 159 -3.18 17.37 2.52
C LEU A 159 -3.07 16.73 3.92
N PHE A 160 -3.22 17.56 4.94
CA PHE A 160 -3.13 17.09 6.33
C PHE A 160 -4.38 16.32 6.72
N VAL A 161 -4.18 15.13 7.30
CA VAL A 161 -5.28 14.29 7.77
C VAL A 161 -5.83 14.88 9.08
N MET A 162 -7.05 15.34 9.05
CA MET A 162 -7.71 15.91 10.24
C MET A 162 -8.28 14.82 11.15
N ASN A 163 -8.78 13.72 10.56
CA ASN A 163 -9.34 12.60 11.27
C ASN A 163 -9.28 11.34 10.41
N PHE A 164 -9.11 10.19 11.05
CA PHE A 164 -9.24 8.86 10.42
C PHE A 164 -10.62 8.29 10.73
N THR A 165 -11.53 8.36 9.77
CA THR A 165 -12.87 7.77 9.92
C THR A 165 -12.80 6.25 9.73
N LYS A 166 -12.01 5.79 8.76
CA LYS A 166 -11.74 4.39 8.48
C LYS A 166 -10.36 4.26 7.85
N ALA A 167 -9.50 3.46 8.45
CA ALA A 167 -8.14 3.21 7.97
C ALA A 167 -7.79 1.71 8.00
N GLU A 168 -8.80 0.86 7.77
CA GLU A 168 -8.63 -0.59 7.69
C GLU A 168 -8.06 -0.96 6.31
N SER A 169 -7.10 -1.88 6.28
CA SER A 169 -6.50 -2.41 5.05
C SER A 169 -7.15 -3.70 4.54
N GLY A 170 -8.19 -4.19 5.22
CA GLY A 170 -8.86 -5.44 4.86
C GLY A 170 -9.74 -5.30 3.60
N ILE A 171 -9.68 -6.31 2.73
CA ILE A 171 -10.52 -6.46 1.55
C ILE A 171 -11.55 -7.55 1.85
N LEU A 172 -12.84 -7.22 1.79
CA LEU A 172 -13.89 -8.23 1.98
C LEU A 172 -13.93 -9.18 0.77
N LEU A 173 -13.81 -10.47 1.02
CA LEU A 173 -13.71 -11.52 0.00
C LEU A 173 -14.98 -12.38 -0.07
#